data_550735dfd9c791f8d3c3a2edb531e37a
#
_entry.id   550735dfd9c791f8d3c3a2edb531e37a
#
_cell.length_a   1.000
_cell.length_b   1.000
_cell.length_c   1.000
_cell.angle_alpha   90.00
_cell.angle_beta   90.00
_cell.angle_gamma   90.00
#
_symmetry.space_group_name_H-M   'P 1'
#
loop_
_entity.id
_entity.type
_entity.pdbx_description
1 polymer ?
#
loop_
_entity_poly.entity_id
_entity_poly.type
_entity_poly.pdbx_seq_one_letter_code
_entity_poly.pdbx_strand_id
1 'polypeptide(L)'
;EASKKKQIDFLEKLTPYHLDDKNRLFVHAGFSNLKGVEHEYFKPLFYWDRSLWELALAFDPSIPLESEFYPNRLKLYDEIYIGHTPTTKINQTIPVQKACVWNVDTGAAFKGPLTILDVETKEYWQSEALPELYPNENGRN
;
A
#
# COMPACT_ATOMS: atom_id res chain seq x y z
N GLU A 1 9.48 -13.82 -26.80
CA GLU A 1 8.78 -12.59 -27.30
C GLU A 1 7.30 -12.59 -26.93
N ALA A 2 6.54 -13.66 -27.18
CA ALA A 2 5.10 -13.74 -26.87
C ALA A 2 4.77 -13.59 -25.38
N SER A 3 5.63 -14.08 -24.47
CA SER A 3 5.46 -13.95 -23.01
C SER A 3 5.65 -12.50 -22.57
N LYS A 4 6.67 -11.81 -23.10
CA LYS A 4 6.95 -10.40 -22.79
C LYS A 4 5.79 -9.48 -23.24
N LYS A 5 5.23 -9.72 -24.42
CA LYS A 5 4.07 -8.98 -24.91
C LYS A 5 2.86 -9.13 -23.99
N LYS A 6 2.54 -10.37 -23.57
CA LYS A 6 1.45 -10.63 -22.64
C LYS A 6 1.64 -9.91 -21.29
N GLN A 7 2.87 -9.83 -20.79
CA GLN A 7 3.18 -9.10 -19.56
C GLN A 7 2.98 -7.59 -19.72
N ILE A 8 3.40 -7.02 -20.86
CA ILE A 8 3.19 -5.60 -21.18
C ILE A 8 1.69 -5.31 -21.29
N ASP A 9 0.96 -6.10 -22.09
CA ASP A 9 -0.49 -5.97 -22.26
C ASP A 9 -1.27 -6.07 -20.94
N PHE A 10 -0.77 -6.86 -19.98
CA PHE A 10 -1.32 -6.94 -18.64
C PHE A 10 -1.06 -5.65 -17.85
N LEU A 11 0.19 -5.16 -17.85
CA LEU A 11 0.57 -3.95 -17.11
C LEU A 11 -0.16 -2.70 -17.64
N GLU A 12 -0.38 -2.61 -18.95
CA GLU A 12 -1.13 -1.51 -19.58
C GLU A 12 -2.61 -1.46 -19.20
N LYS A 13 -3.17 -2.58 -18.74
CA LYS A 13 -4.56 -2.69 -18.29
C LYS A 13 -4.76 -2.41 -16.81
N LEU A 14 -3.67 -2.21 -16.05
CA LEU A 14 -3.78 -1.92 -14.63
C LEU A 14 -4.42 -0.55 -14.41
N THR A 15 -5.34 -0.51 -13.45
CA THR A 15 -5.95 0.75 -13.01
C THR A 15 -5.07 1.42 -11.94
N PRO A 16 -5.08 2.75 -11.84
CA PRO A 16 -4.28 3.48 -10.86
C PRO A 16 -4.70 3.18 -9.41
N TYR A 17 -5.96 2.84 -9.20
CA TYR A 17 -6.52 2.40 -7.93
C TYR A 17 -7.75 1.53 -8.18
N HIS A 18 -8.20 0.82 -7.15
CA HIS A 18 -9.47 0.11 -7.11
C HIS A 18 -10.22 0.45 -5.83
N LEU A 19 -11.50 0.79 -5.96
CA LEU A 19 -12.42 0.98 -4.84
C LEU A 19 -13.50 -0.08 -4.95
N ASP A 20 -13.65 -0.90 -3.92
CA ASP A 20 -14.66 -1.97 -3.91
C ASP A 20 -16.00 -1.53 -3.28
N ASP A 21 -16.96 -2.43 -3.29
CA ASP A 21 -18.32 -2.22 -2.78
C ASP A 21 -18.40 -2.12 -1.24
N LYS A 22 -17.31 -2.44 -0.54
CA LYS A 22 -17.16 -2.28 0.91
C LYS A 22 -16.39 -1.02 1.30
N ASN A 23 -16.28 -0.06 0.39
CA ASN A 23 -15.54 1.18 0.57
C ASN A 23 -14.06 0.96 0.97
N ARG A 24 -13.44 -0.12 0.45
CA ARG A 24 -12.02 -0.39 0.63
C ARG A 24 -11.23 0.08 -0.59
N LEU A 25 -10.25 0.92 -0.34
CA LEU A 25 -9.38 1.47 -1.38
C LEU A 25 -8.10 0.65 -1.50
N PHE A 26 -7.77 0.27 -2.73
CA PHE A 26 -6.51 -0.37 -3.11
C PHE A 26 -5.74 0.58 -4.02
N VAL A 27 -4.55 1.02 -3.60
CA VAL A 27 -3.70 1.94 -4.36
C VAL A 27 -2.23 1.63 -4.09
N HIS A 28 -1.35 1.82 -5.09
CA HIS A 28 0.05 1.42 -4.93
C HIS A 28 0.77 2.19 -3.81
N ALA A 29 0.64 3.53 -3.77
CA ALA A 29 1.34 4.36 -2.80
C ALA A 29 0.40 5.20 -1.92
N GLY A 30 -0.50 5.96 -2.52
CA GLY A 30 -1.43 6.80 -1.79
C GLY A 30 -2.09 7.88 -2.64
N PHE A 31 -2.56 8.92 -2.00
CA PHE A 31 -3.21 10.09 -2.60
C PHE A 31 -3.13 11.27 -1.63
N SER A 32 -3.28 12.50 -2.13
CA SER A 32 -3.21 13.72 -1.32
C SER A 32 -4.53 14.47 -1.20
N ASN A 33 -5.45 14.27 -2.14
CA ASN A 33 -6.69 15.03 -2.19
C ASN A 33 -7.61 14.70 -1.01
N LEU A 34 -8.09 15.74 -0.33
CA LEU A 34 -8.96 15.62 0.84
C LEU A 34 -10.40 15.15 0.49
N LYS A 35 -10.73 15.08 -0.80
CA LYS A 35 -12.02 14.58 -1.31
C LYS A 35 -11.91 13.15 -1.86
N GLY A 36 -10.72 12.54 -1.80
CA GLY A 36 -10.48 11.16 -2.22
C GLY A 36 -9.83 11.01 -3.58
N VAL A 37 -9.62 9.74 -3.96
CA VAL A 37 -8.86 9.36 -5.17
C VAL A 37 -9.51 9.83 -6.46
N GLU A 38 -10.84 9.91 -6.52
CA GLU A 38 -11.57 10.39 -7.71
C GLU A 38 -11.27 11.85 -8.03
N HIS A 39 -10.89 12.63 -7.02
CA HIS A 39 -10.57 14.04 -7.12
C HIS A 39 -9.06 14.31 -7.17
N GLU A 40 -8.22 13.27 -7.24
CA GLU A 40 -6.77 13.46 -7.30
C GLU A 40 -6.34 14.00 -8.66
N TYR A 41 -5.77 15.21 -8.65
CA TYR A 41 -5.31 15.89 -9.87
C TYR A 41 -3.98 15.37 -10.35
N PHE A 42 -3.07 15.13 -9.42
CA PHE A 42 -1.72 14.71 -9.74
C PHE A 42 -1.62 13.19 -9.66
N LYS A 43 -2.06 12.51 -10.73
CA LYS A 43 -2.10 11.04 -10.84
C LYS A 43 -0.79 10.32 -10.44
N PRO A 44 0.43 10.88 -10.64
CA PRO A 44 1.66 10.25 -10.15
C PRO A 44 1.67 9.96 -8.65
N LEU A 45 0.88 10.65 -7.81
CA LEU A 45 0.79 10.35 -6.38
C LEU A 45 0.29 8.93 -6.11
N PHE A 46 -0.57 8.36 -6.96
CA PHE A 46 -0.98 6.97 -6.81
C PHE A 46 0.20 5.99 -6.78
N TYR A 47 1.33 6.36 -7.36
CA TYR A 47 2.52 5.53 -7.48
C TYR A 47 3.70 5.98 -6.60
N TRP A 48 3.70 7.22 -6.09
CA TRP A 48 4.86 7.83 -5.43
C TRP A 48 4.56 8.49 -4.09
N ASP A 49 3.30 8.60 -3.67
CA ASP A 49 2.95 9.24 -2.41
C ASP A 49 3.53 8.47 -1.21
N ARG A 50 4.01 9.23 -0.24
CA ARG A 50 4.42 8.71 1.07
C ARG A 50 3.65 9.37 2.20
N SER A 51 3.01 10.50 1.91
CA SER A 51 2.37 11.34 2.91
C SER A 51 1.16 10.68 3.57
N LEU A 52 0.46 9.78 2.86
CA LEU A 52 -0.65 9.02 3.44
C LEU A 52 -0.15 8.04 4.51
N TRP A 53 0.94 7.32 4.22
CA TRP A 53 1.53 6.40 5.20
C TRP A 53 2.15 7.14 6.38
N GLU A 54 2.88 8.24 6.14
CA GLU A 54 3.42 9.11 7.19
C GLU A 54 2.31 9.66 8.09
N LEU A 55 1.19 10.10 7.51
CA LEU A 55 0.02 10.54 8.25
C LEU A 55 -0.55 9.43 9.13
N ALA A 56 -0.71 8.22 8.59
CA ALA A 56 -1.22 7.08 9.34
C ALA A 56 -0.29 6.67 10.50
N LEU A 57 1.04 6.74 10.29
CA LEU A 57 2.03 6.47 11.33
C LEU A 57 2.03 7.52 12.45
N ALA A 58 1.81 8.79 12.10
CA ALA A 58 1.82 9.91 13.04
C ALA A 58 0.47 10.14 13.72
N PHE A 59 -0.60 9.46 13.27
CA PHE A 59 -1.95 9.66 13.77
C PHE A 59 -2.08 9.22 15.24
N ASP A 60 -2.65 10.10 16.06
CA ASP A 60 -3.00 9.78 17.44
C ASP A 60 -4.38 9.09 17.50
N PRO A 61 -4.46 7.80 17.87
CA PRO A 61 -5.70 7.06 17.92
C PRO A 61 -6.68 7.54 19.00
N SER A 62 -6.26 8.42 19.91
CA SER A 62 -7.15 9.04 20.90
C SER A 62 -8.06 10.11 20.32
N ILE A 63 -7.78 10.60 19.10
CA ILE A 63 -8.62 11.60 18.43
C ILE A 63 -9.91 10.92 17.93
N PRO A 64 -11.10 11.33 18.42
CA PRO A 64 -12.37 10.76 18.00
C PRO A 64 -12.64 11.01 16.51
N LEU A 65 -13.35 10.08 15.86
CA LEU A 65 -13.67 10.18 14.42
C LEU A 65 -14.47 11.47 14.09
N GLU A 66 -15.28 11.96 15.02
CA GLU A 66 -16.11 13.15 14.89
C GLU A 66 -15.34 14.45 15.08
N SER A 67 -14.11 14.38 15.56
CA SER A 67 -13.26 15.55 15.80
C SER A 67 -12.95 16.26 14.48
N GLU A 68 -12.94 17.60 14.50
CA GLU A 68 -12.41 18.41 13.41
C GLU A 68 -10.92 18.19 13.14
N PHE A 69 -10.17 17.69 14.14
CA PHE A 69 -8.75 17.35 14.04
C PHE A 69 -8.51 15.94 13.48
N TYR A 70 -9.55 15.12 13.29
CA TYR A 70 -9.37 13.82 12.66
C TYR A 70 -9.02 14.01 11.18
N PRO A 71 -7.91 13.42 10.68
CA PRO A 71 -7.46 13.67 9.31
C PRO A 71 -8.47 13.21 8.27
N ASN A 72 -8.90 14.11 7.38
CA ASN A 72 -9.94 13.82 6.38
C ASN A 72 -9.59 12.61 5.50
N ARG A 73 -8.32 12.45 5.08
CA ARG A 73 -7.92 11.31 4.26
C ARG A 73 -8.14 9.95 4.94
N LEU A 74 -8.10 9.91 6.28
CA LEU A 74 -8.33 8.70 7.06
C LEU A 74 -9.82 8.45 7.39
N LYS A 75 -10.73 9.33 6.92
CA LYS A 75 -12.19 9.19 7.08
C LYS A 75 -12.89 8.71 5.81
N LEU A 76 -12.23 8.81 4.65
CA LEU A 76 -12.88 8.65 3.34
C LEU A 76 -13.22 7.20 3.02
N TYR A 77 -12.43 6.28 3.54
CA TYR A 77 -12.51 4.85 3.24
C TYR A 77 -12.49 4.05 4.53
N ASP A 78 -13.18 2.93 4.53
CA ASP A 78 -13.23 2.03 5.68
C ASP A 78 -11.87 1.37 5.90
N GLU A 79 -11.21 1.01 4.78
CA GLU A 79 -9.84 0.48 4.77
C GLU A 79 -9.10 0.99 3.55
N ILE A 80 -7.80 1.23 3.69
CA ILE A 80 -6.91 1.65 2.60
C ILE A 80 -5.72 0.69 2.56
N TYR A 81 -5.51 0.03 1.43
CA TYR A 81 -4.40 -0.89 1.22
C TYR A 81 -3.35 -0.24 0.32
N ILE A 82 -2.12 -0.16 0.84
CA ILE A 82 -0.99 0.48 0.17
C ILE A 82 0.26 -0.42 0.19
N GLY A 83 1.24 -0.04 -0.64
CA GLY A 83 2.60 -0.54 -0.63
C GLY A 83 3.62 0.59 -0.79
N HIS A 84 4.58 0.44 -1.72
CA HIS A 84 5.57 1.43 -2.14
C HIS A 84 6.61 1.82 -1.08
N THR A 85 6.20 2.05 0.15
CA THR A 85 7.11 2.36 1.26
C THR A 85 7.17 1.15 2.19
N PRO A 86 8.21 0.31 2.11
CA PRO A 86 8.22 -0.96 2.79
C PRO A 86 8.11 -0.84 4.31
N THR A 87 7.38 -1.77 4.94
CA THR A 87 7.27 -1.87 6.40
C THR A 87 8.62 -2.08 7.08
N THR A 88 9.62 -2.58 6.36
CA THR A 88 11.01 -2.69 6.84
C THR A 88 11.63 -1.34 7.22
N LYS A 89 11.12 -0.22 6.68
CA LYS A 89 11.54 1.13 7.10
C LYS A 89 11.13 1.48 8.53
N ILE A 90 10.18 0.75 9.09
CA ILE A 90 9.77 0.85 10.51
C ILE A 90 10.10 -0.43 11.28
N ASN A 91 11.10 -1.19 10.82
CA ASN A 91 11.58 -2.44 11.44
C ASN A 91 10.50 -3.53 11.55
N GLN A 92 9.58 -3.60 10.59
CA GLN A 92 8.56 -4.65 10.50
C GLN A 92 8.76 -5.47 9.22
N THR A 93 8.55 -6.78 9.31
CA THR A 93 8.63 -7.73 8.18
C THR A 93 7.28 -8.34 7.84
N ILE A 94 6.21 -7.81 8.43
CA ILE A 94 4.83 -8.25 8.26
C ILE A 94 3.97 -7.07 7.79
N PRO A 95 2.76 -7.31 7.27
CA PRO A 95 1.78 -6.25 7.02
C PRO A 95 1.50 -5.44 8.30
N VAL A 96 1.39 -4.13 8.17
CA VAL A 96 1.16 -3.23 9.31
C VAL A 96 -0.07 -2.37 9.06
N GLN A 97 -0.97 -2.39 10.04
CA GLN A 97 -2.11 -1.46 10.09
C GLN A 97 -1.82 -0.26 10.97
N LYS A 98 -2.14 0.94 10.48
CA LYS A 98 -2.20 2.19 11.24
C LYS A 98 -3.44 2.96 10.84
N ALA A 99 -4.28 3.34 11.81
CA ALA A 99 -5.62 3.83 11.55
C ALA A 99 -6.38 2.87 10.60
N CYS A 100 -6.98 3.40 9.50
CA CYS A 100 -7.62 2.60 8.47
C CYS A 100 -6.64 2.11 7.36
N VAL A 101 -5.34 2.43 7.46
CA VAL A 101 -4.35 2.13 6.41
C VAL A 101 -3.59 0.85 6.70
N TRP A 102 -3.66 -0.11 5.78
CA TRP A 102 -2.90 -1.34 5.73
C TRP A 102 -1.74 -1.20 4.75
N ASN A 103 -0.52 -1.25 5.26
CA ASN A 103 0.67 -1.34 4.41
C ASN A 103 1.09 -2.80 4.26
N VAL A 104 1.00 -3.31 3.02
CA VAL A 104 1.27 -4.71 2.69
C VAL A 104 2.63 -4.91 2.01
N ASP A 105 3.40 -3.85 1.77
CA ASP A 105 4.75 -3.95 1.21
C ASP A 105 5.75 -4.32 2.31
N THR A 106 6.10 -5.58 2.36
CA THR A 106 7.06 -6.13 3.33
C THR A 106 8.50 -6.17 2.81
N GLY A 107 8.75 -5.47 1.71
CA GLY A 107 10.11 -5.25 1.20
C GLY A 107 10.62 -6.27 0.20
N ALA A 108 9.74 -6.96 -0.54
CA ALA A 108 10.11 -7.99 -1.53
C ALA A 108 11.05 -7.48 -2.64
N ALA A 109 10.98 -6.19 -2.99
CA ALA A 109 11.91 -5.59 -3.95
C ALA A 109 13.32 -5.31 -3.38
N PHE A 110 13.51 -5.49 -2.08
CA PHE A 110 14.75 -5.23 -1.34
C PHE A 110 15.29 -6.51 -0.71
N LYS A 111 15.04 -6.71 0.58
CA LYS A 111 15.54 -7.87 1.35
C LYS A 111 14.44 -8.56 2.15
N GLY A 112 13.18 -8.15 1.96
CA GLY A 112 12.03 -8.72 2.65
C GLY A 112 11.33 -9.81 1.86
N PRO A 113 10.31 -10.44 2.46
CA PRO A 113 9.45 -11.41 1.79
C PRO A 113 8.41 -10.72 0.90
N LEU A 114 7.88 -11.45 -0.08
CA LEU A 114 6.64 -11.10 -0.75
C LEU A 114 5.46 -11.51 0.14
N THR A 115 4.50 -10.61 0.30
CA THR A 115 3.32 -10.85 1.13
C THR A 115 2.04 -10.85 0.30
N ILE A 116 1.17 -11.79 0.58
CA ILE A 116 -0.23 -11.82 0.12
C ILE A 116 -1.12 -11.74 1.36
N LEU A 117 -2.05 -10.79 1.37
CA LEU A 117 -2.99 -10.57 2.47
C LEU A 117 -4.41 -10.88 2.00
N ASP A 118 -5.14 -11.69 2.74
CA ASP A 118 -6.59 -11.81 2.59
C ASP A 118 -7.27 -10.63 3.27
N VAL A 119 -7.95 -9.80 2.48
CA VAL A 119 -8.58 -8.56 2.98
C VAL A 119 -9.84 -8.80 3.82
N GLU A 120 -10.43 -10.01 3.79
CA GLU A 120 -11.59 -10.34 4.63
C GLU A 120 -11.13 -10.86 6.00
N THR A 121 -10.21 -11.83 6.00
CA THR A 121 -9.77 -12.51 7.24
C THR A 121 -8.60 -11.81 7.91
N LYS A 122 -7.85 -10.98 7.16
CA LYS A 122 -6.56 -10.37 7.54
C LYS A 122 -5.46 -11.42 7.75
N GLU A 123 -5.69 -12.65 7.35
CA GLU A 123 -4.64 -13.66 7.26
C GLU A 123 -3.67 -13.30 6.14
N TYR A 124 -2.40 -13.61 6.32
CA TYR A 124 -1.39 -13.36 5.30
C TYR A 124 -0.41 -14.51 5.19
N TRP A 125 0.16 -14.62 3.99
CA TRP A 125 1.20 -15.59 3.66
C TRP A 125 2.41 -14.85 3.11
N GLN A 126 3.58 -15.37 3.42
CA GLN A 126 4.84 -14.77 2.98
C GLN A 126 5.72 -15.80 2.30
N SER A 127 6.45 -15.37 1.27
CA SER A 127 7.57 -16.14 0.72
C SER A 127 8.76 -16.09 1.69
N GLU A 128 9.77 -16.88 1.41
CA GLU A 128 11.11 -16.63 1.93
C GLU A 128 11.58 -15.23 1.48
N ALA A 129 12.51 -14.66 2.22
CA ALA A 129 13.09 -13.36 1.88
C ALA A 129 13.88 -13.44 0.56
N LEU A 130 13.91 -12.34 -0.19
CA LEU A 130 14.58 -12.30 -1.50
C LEU A 130 16.03 -12.83 -1.49
N PRO A 131 16.90 -12.51 -0.51
CA PRO A 131 18.27 -13.04 -0.46
C PRO A 131 18.35 -14.56 -0.25
N GLU A 132 17.32 -15.17 0.33
CA GLU A 132 17.25 -16.63 0.52
C GLU A 132 16.85 -17.32 -0.78
N LEU A 133 15.90 -16.71 -1.53
CA LEU A 133 15.45 -17.21 -2.83
C LEU A 133 16.47 -17.00 -3.94
N TYR A 134 17.20 -15.88 -3.89
CA TYR A 134 18.15 -15.46 -4.93
C TYR A 134 19.49 -14.99 -4.32
N PRO A 135 20.31 -15.91 -3.79
CA PRO A 135 21.54 -15.57 -3.03
C PRO A 135 22.57 -14.76 -3.82
N ASN A 136 22.52 -14.84 -5.15
CA ASN A 136 23.47 -14.17 -6.05
C ASN A 136 22.91 -12.87 -6.66
N GLU A 137 21.70 -12.46 -6.26
CA GLU A 137 21.05 -11.27 -6.76
C GLU A 137 21.00 -10.18 -5.68
N ASN A 138 21.44 -8.98 -6.05
CA ASN A 138 21.25 -7.82 -5.20
C ASN A 138 19.88 -7.20 -5.53
N GLY A 139 18.98 -7.22 -4.59
CA GLY A 139 17.76 -6.42 -4.68
C GLY A 139 18.05 -4.92 -4.74
N ARG A 140 17.01 -4.08 -4.73
CA ARG A 140 17.20 -2.63 -4.62
C ARG A 140 17.87 -2.28 -3.29
N ASN A 141 18.82 -1.35 -3.34
CA ASN A 141 19.50 -0.80 -2.16
C ASN A 141 18.72 0.37 -1.56
#